data_49d4c8d8345b40eaee8e9ba9957fe8cd
#
_entry.id   49d4c8d8345b40eaee8e9ba9957fe8cd
#
_cell.length_a   1.000
_cell.length_b   1.000
_cell.length_c   1.000
_cell.angle_alpha   90.00
_cell.angle_beta   90.00
_cell.angle_gamma   90.00
#
_symmetry.space_group_name_H-M   'P 1'
#
loop_
_entity.id
_entity.type
_entity.pdbx_description
1 polymer ?
#
loop_
_entity_poly.entity_id
_entity_poly.type
_entity_poly.pdbx_seq_one_letter_code
_entity_poly.pdbx_strand_id
1 'polypeptide(L)'
;MKIRKAKISDLKQVHKLVNDFAKKDKMIPRSLNELYETLRDFVICEDNVNVCGVCALHIMWEDLAEIRSLAVDEKYQKRGIGKNLIKQCLKEAKTLGIKKIFALTYHPEFFKKLGFVDIDKSSLPQKIWGDCLRCHKFPECDEHAVIFNL
;
A
#
# COMPACT_ATOMS: atom_id res chain seq x y z
N MET A 1 19.60 3.87 -5.11
CA MET A 1 18.15 3.68 -5.17
C MET A 1 17.43 4.96 -4.79
N LYS A 2 16.34 5.24 -5.50
CA LYS A 2 15.63 6.51 -5.34
C LYS A 2 14.14 6.27 -5.15
N ILE A 3 13.54 6.92 -4.14
CA ILE A 3 12.11 6.90 -3.91
C ILE A 3 11.53 8.20 -4.49
N ARG A 4 10.48 8.05 -5.31
CA ARG A 4 9.80 9.18 -5.97
C ARG A 4 8.36 8.83 -6.31
N LYS A 5 7.58 9.82 -6.68
CA LYS A 5 6.21 9.59 -7.17
C LYS A 5 6.28 8.85 -8.51
N ALA A 6 5.30 7.98 -8.72
CA ALA A 6 5.21 7.23 -9.96
C ALA A 6 4.86 8.13 -11.15
N LYS A 7 5.34 7.75 -12.32
CA LYS A 7 5.00 8.36 -13.61
C LYS A 7 4.23 7.35 -14.45
N ILE A 8 3.57 7.82 -15.50
CA ILE A 8 2.84 6.94 -16.43
C ILE A 8 3.74 5.81 -16.91
N SER A 9 4.99 6.10 -17.26
CA SER A 9 5.94 5.10 -17.77
C SER A 9 6.31 4.00 -16.78
N ASP A 10 6.05 4.19 -15.49
CA ASP A 10 6.35 3.19 -14.46
C ASP A 10 5.26 2.12 -14.34
N LEU A 11 4.02 2.42 -14.79
CA LEU A 11 2.87 1.63 -14.39
C LEU A 11 2.84 0.20 -14.89
N LYS A 12 3.48 -0.09 -16.02
CA LYS A 12 3.58 -1.48 -16.50
C LYS A 12 4.43 -2.32 -15.55
N GLN A 13 5.52 -1.76 -15.04
CA GLN A 13 6.36 -2.44 -14.05
C GLN A 13 5.65 -2.57 -12.70
N VAL A 14 4.93 -1.52 -12.28
CA VAL A 14 4.11 -1.56 -11.06
C VAL A 14 3.05 -2.65 -11.16
N HIS A 15 2.36 -2.72 -12.31
CA HIS A 15 1.35 -3.73 -12.58
C HIS A 15 1.92 -5.15 -12.42
N LYS A 16 3.07 -5.39 -13.03
CA LYS A 16 3.73 -6.69 -12.93
C LYS A 16 4.08 -7.02 -11.48
N LEU A 17 4.71 -6.10 -10.76
CA LEU A 17 5.16 -6.31 -9.39
C LEU A 17 3.97 -6.59 -8.45
N VAL A 18 2.93 -5.77 -8.50
CA VAL A 18 1.74 -5.93 -7.65
C VAL A 18 1.05 -7.26 -7.95
N ASN A 19 0.87 -7.59 -9.22
CA ASN A 19 0.13 -8.80 -9.59
C ASN A 19 0.94 -10.09 -9.40
N ASP A 20 2.26 -10.03 -9.44
CA ASP A 20 3.10 -11.17 -9.04
C ASP A 20 2.87 -11.50 -7.56
N PHE A 21 2.77 -10.51 -6.69
CA PHE A 21 2.42 -10.72 -5.28
C PHE A 21 0.96 -11.19 -5.12
N ALA A 22 0.03 -10.67 -5.92
CA ALA A 22 -1.37 -11.08 -5.88
C ALA A 22 -1.53 -12.55 -6.25
N LYS A 23 -0.75 -13.06 -7.19
CA LYS A 23 -0.74 -14.49 -7.58
C LYS A 23 -0.33 -15.40 -6.43
N LYS A 24 0.42 -14.86 -5.47
CA LYS A 24 0.85 -15.60 -4.26
C LYS A 24 -0.11 -15.35 -3.08
N ASP A 25 -1.29 -14.81 -3.34
CA ASP A 25 -2.30 -14.44 -2.32
C ASP A 25 -1.80 -13.46 -1.27
N LYS A 26 -0.81 -12.64 -1.61
CA LYS A 26 -0.24 -11.66 -0.68
C LYS A 26 -0.89 -10.29 -0.74
N MET A 27 -1.69 -10.03 -1.77
CA MET A 27 -2.42 -8.77 -1.93
C MET A 27 -3.51 -8.91 -2.99
N ILE A 28 -4.39 -7.90 -3.05
CA ILE A 28 -5.46 -7.83 -4.05
C ILE A 28 -4.84 -7.44 -5.40
N PRO A 29 -5.19 -8.15 -6.48
CA PRO A 29 -4.71 -7.78 -7.81
C PRO A 29 -5.29 -6.43 -8.26
N ARG A 30 -4.54 -5.71 -9.08
CA ARG A 30 -4.97 -4.44 -9.66
C ARG A 30 -4.86 -4.51 -11.18
N SER A 31 -5.91 -4.07 -11.87
CA SER A 31 -5.86 -3.97 -13.32
C SER A 31 -4.97 -2.80 -13.74
N LEU A 32 -4.45 -2.85 -14.94
CA LEU A 32 -3.65 -1.74 -15.47
C LEU A 32 -4.49 -0.46 -15.54
N ASN A 33 -5.78 -0.59 -15.88
CA ASN A 33 -6.70 0.54 -15.91
C ASN A 33 -6.83 1.22 -14.54
N GLU A 34 -7.00 0.42 -13.47
CA GLU A 34 -7.05 0.97 -12.10
C GLU A 34 -5.77 1.72 -11.75
N LEU A 35 -4.62 1.20 -12.17
CA LEU A 35 -3.34 1.84 -11.89
C LEU A 35 -3.22 3.19 -12.61
N TYR A 36 -3.67 3.28 -13.86
CA TYR A 36 -3.69 4.56 -14.56
C TYR A 36 -4.62 5.57 -13.86
N GLU A 37 -5.78 5.14 -13.42
CA GLU A 37 -6.75 6.01 -12.74
C GLU A 37 -6.26 6.48 -11.37
N THR A 38 -5.44 5.67 -10.68
CA THR A 38 -4.93 5.97 -9.34
C THR A 38 -3.44 6.29 -9.34
N LEU A 39 -2.88 6.69 -10.48
CA LEU A 39 -1.45 6.96 -10.63
C LEU A 39 -0.88 7.83 -9.51
N ARG A 40 -1.60 8.86 -9.12
CA ARG A 40 -1.12 9.83 -8.12
C ARG A 40 -0.99 9.26 -6.70
N ASP A 41 -1.61 8.11 -6.45
CA ASP A 41 -1.50 7.44 -5.15
C ASP A 41 -0.12 6.83 -4.94
N PHE A 42 0.61 6.53 -6.02
CA PHE A 42 1.76 5.65 -5.98
C PHE A 42 3.09 6.38 -5.79
N VAL A 43 3.90 5.84 -4.87
CA VAL A 43 5.34 6.10 -4.79
C VAL A 43 6.06 4.83 -5.19
N ILE A 44 7.21 4.99 -5.83
CA ILE A 44 8.02 3.86 -6.25
C ILE A 44 9.45 4.04 -5.76
N CYS A 45 10.15 2.91 -5.69
CA CYS A 45 11.59 2.89 -5.52
C CYS A 45 12.20 2.39 -6.83
N GLU A 46 13.11 3.16 -7.40
CA GLU A 46 13.80 2.75 -8.61
C GLU A 46 15.26 2.42 -8.35
N ASP A 47 15.74 1.41 -9.03
CA ASP A 47 17.14 1.05 -9.09
C ASP A 47 17.57 1.26 -10.54
N ASN A 48 18.20 2.39 -10.82
CA ASN A 48 18.50 2.86 -12.17
C ASN A 48 17.22 3.00 -13.00
N VAL A 49 16.89 2.00 -13.84
CA VAL A 49 15.73 2.06 -14.73
C VAL A 49 14.60 1.13 -14.29
N ASN A 50 14.82 0.31 -13.27
CA ASN A 50 13.83 -0.68 -12.84
C ASN A 50 13.11 -0.25 -11.58
N VAL A 51 11.79 -0.48 -11.56
CA VAL A 51 10.98 -0.33 -10.34
C VAL A 51 11.20 -1.55 -9.47
N CYS A 52 11.78 -1.36 -8.30
CA CYS A 52 12.05 -2.45 -7.35
C CYS A 52 11.12 -2.45 -6.15
N GLY A 53 10.32 -1.41 -5.98
CA GLY A 53 9.35 -1.33 -4.89
C GLY A 53 8.27 -0.32 -5.20
N VAL A 54 7.11 -0.51 -4.60
CA VAL A 54 5.94 0.35 -4.80
C VAL A 54 5.09 0.37 -3.54
N CYS A 55 4.41 1.48 -3.32
CA CYS A 55 3.42 1.64 -2.26
C CYS A 55 2.41 2.69 -2.69
N ALA A 56 1.15 2.50 -2.36
CA ALA A 56 0.10 3.48 -2.64
C ALA A 56 -0.44 4.06 -1.35
N LEU A 57 -0.67 5.37 -1.35
CA LEU A 57 -1.43 6.09 -0.34
C LEU A 57 -2.76 6.46 -0.96
N HIS A 58 -3.83 5.79 -0.55
CA HIS A 58 -5.16 6.00 -1.13
C HIS A 58 -6.06 6.75 -0.16
N ILE A 59 -6.53 7.92 -0.60
CA ILE A 59 -7.44 8.74 0.21
C ILE A 59 -8.80 8.07 0.25
N MET A 60 -9.31 7.82 1.48
CA MET A 60 -10.61 7.17 1.67
C MET A 60 -11.68 8.14 2.15
N TRP A 61 -11.30 9.14 2.92
CA TRP A 61 -12.20 10.15 3.46
C TRP A 61 -11.39 11.40 3.82
N GLU A 62 -12.04 12.44 4.31
CA GLU A 62 -11.36 13.71 4.63
C GLU A 62 -10.25 13.57 5.68
N ASP A 63 -10.31 12.54 6.53
CA ASP A 63 -9.36 12.33 7.61
C ASP A 63 -8.70 10.94 7.57
N LEU A 64 -8.98 10.14 6.55
CA LEU A 64 -8.58 8.73 6.50
C LEU A 64 -7.97 8.36 5.16
N ALA A 65 -6.84 7.67 5.21
CA ALA A 65 -6.20 7.09 4.03
C ALA A 65 -5.76 5.66 4.32
N GLU A 66 -5.51 4.93 3.26
CA GLU A 66 -5.05 3.54 3.33
C GLU A 66 -3.69 3.39 2.65
N ILE A 67 -2.78 2.64 3.28
CA ILE A 67 -1.59 2.12 2.62
C ILE A 67 -2.00 0.86 1.87
N ARG A 68 -1.81 0.87 0.56
CA ARG A 68 -2.16 -0.24 -0.35
C ARG A 68 -0.97 -0.67 -1.17
N SER A 69 -1.04 -1.89 -1.69
CA SER A 69 -0.16 -2.37 -2.74
C SER A 69 1.33 -2.19 -2.42
N LEU A 70 1.68 -2.33 -1.15
CA LEU A 70 3.09 -2.31 -0.74
C LEU A 70 3.74 -3.60 -1.24
N ALA A 71 4.67 -3.47 -2.15
CA ALA A 71 5.39 -4.60 -2.72
C ALA A 71 6.84 -4.22 -2.98
N VAL A 72 7.76 -5.06 -2.54
CA VAL A 72 9.19 -4.91 -2.82
C VAL A 72 9.66 -6.19 -3.50
N ASP A 73 10.30 -6.05 -4.65
CA ASP A 73 10.85 -7.18 -5.40
C ASP A 73 11.72 -8.02 -4.46
N GLU A 74 11.58 -9.34 -4.51
CA GLU A 74 12.26 -10.26 -3.62
C GLU A 74 13.77 -10.05 -3.57
N LYS A 75 14.37 -9.68 -4.72
CA LYS A 75 15.81 -9.41 -4.81
C LYS A 75 16.25 -8.20 -4.00
N TYR A 76 15.32 -7.33 -3.66
CA TYR A 76 15.58 -6.04 -2.98
C TYR A 76 15.04 -5.99 -1.56
N GLN A 77 14.46 -7.08 -1.07
CA GLN A 77 13.91 -7.13 0.28
C GLN A 77 15.03 -7.10 1.34
N LYS A 78 14.65 -6.74 2.57
CA LYS A 78 15.56 -6.62 3.72
C LYS A 78 16.60 -5.51 3.59
N ARG A 79 16.34 -4.51 2.77
CA ARG A 79 17.19 -3.33 2.58
C ARG A 79 16.56 -2.04 3.08
N GLY A 80 15.40 -2.12 3.74
CA GLY A 80 14.68 -0.95 4.23
C GLY A 80 13.85 -0.21 3.20
N ILE A 81 13.65 -0.75 2.01
CA ILE A 81 12.87 -0.10 0.94
C ILE A 81 11.42 0.04 1.35
N GLY A 82 10.79 -1.03 1.85
CA GLY A 82 9.40 -0.99 2.30
C GLY A 82 9.18 0.04 3.38
N LYS A 83 10.07 0.09 4.37
CA LYS A 83 10.05 1.09 5.43
C LYS A 83 10.10 2.51 4.87
N ASN A 84 11.00 2.76 3.93
CA ASN A 84 11.18 4.09 3.34
C ASN A 84 10.00 4.50 2.48
N LEU A 85 9.39 3.56 1.76
CA LEU A 85 8.17 3.80 1.01
C LEU A 85 7.02 4.23 1.93
N ILE A 86 6.83 3.52 3.04
CA ILE A 86 5.80 3.89 4.02
C ILE A 86 6.08 5.26 4.64
N LYS A 87 7.33 5.53 5.01
CA LYS A 87 7.70 6.84 5.54
C LYS A 87 7.37 7.97 4.58
N GLN A 88 7.58 7.76 3.28
CA GLN A 88 7.23 8.75 2.28
C GLN A 88 5.70 8.96 2.20
N CYS A 89 4.94 7.87 2.29
CA CYS A 89 3.48 7.96 2.33
C CYS A 89 2.98 8.70 3.58
N LEU A 90 3.55 8.44 4.73
CA LEU A 90 3.19 9.14 5.97
C LEU A 90 3.48 10.64 5.87
N LYS A 91 4.60 10.99 5.27
CA LYS A 91 4.98 12.38 5.05
C LYS A 91 3.98 13.08 4.13
N GLU A 92 3.62 12.44 3.03
CA GLU A 92 2.63 12.97 2.09
C GLU A 92 1.26 13.14 2.75
N ALA A 93 0.82 12.15 3.50
CA ALA A 93 -0.46 12.19 4.22
C ALA A 93 -0.51 13.36 5.20
N LYS A 94 0.57 13.60 5.92
CA LYS A 94 0.67 14.74 6.84
C LYS A 94 0.54 16.05 6.10
N THR A 95 1.21 16.19 4.95
CA THR A 95 1.14 17.38 4.11
C THR A 95 -0.29 17.62 3.59
N LEU A 96 -1.02 16.54 3.27
CA LEU A 96 -2.40 16.61 2.78
C LEU A 96 -3.43 16.87 3.89
N GLY A 97 -3.04 16.80 5.15
CA GLY A 97 -3.97 17.00 6.28
C GLY A 97 -4.71 15.74 6.72
N ILE A 98 -4.25 14.56 6.30
CA ILE A 98 -4.83 13.29 6.73
C ILE A 98 -4.49 13.06 8.20
N LYS A 99 -5.45 12.57 8.98
CA LYS A 99 -5.29 12.34 10.42
C LYS A 99 -4.99 10.90 10.77
N LYS A 100 -5.48 9.95 10.00
CA LYS A 100 -5.37 8.53 10.28
C LYS A 100 -5.01 7.78 9.01
N ILE A 101 -4.10 6.82 9.14
CA ILE A 101 -3.71 5.93 8.03
C ILE A 101 -3.84 4.51 8.53
N PHE A 102 -4.54 3.67 7.79
CA PHE A 102 -4.66 2.26 8.11
C PHE A 102 -4.06 1.39 7.01
N ALA A 103 -3.82 0.13 7.35
CA ALA A 103 -3.42 -0.88 6.39
C ALA A 103 -4.03 -2.22 6.80
N LEU A 104 -4.37 -3.03 5.81
CA LEU A 104 -4.74 -4.42 6.00
C LEU A 104 -3.53 -5.26 5.56
N THR A 105 -3.02 -6.10 6.45
CA THR A 105 -1.73 -6.74 6.22
C THR A 105 -1.64 -8.14 6.83
N TYR A 106 -0.81 -9.00 6.22
CA TYR A 106 -0.38 -10.26 6.81
C TYR A 106 0.86 -10.09 7.69
N HIS A 107 1.46 -8.90 7.71
CA HIS A 107 2.70 -8.61 8.43
C HIS A 107 2.54 -7.45 9.41
N PRO A 108 1.67 -7.59 10.45
CA PRO A 108 1.41 -6.50 11.38
C PRO A 108 2.66 -6.02 12.12
N GLU A 109 3.60 -6.95 12.40
CA GLU A 109 4.83 -6.59 13.12
C GLU A 109 5.70 -5.58 12.35
N PHE A 110 5.72 -5.68 11.02
CA PHE A 110 6.41 -4.73 10.18
C PHE A 110 5.86 -3.32 10.37
N PHE A 111 4.52 -3.19 10.35
CA PHE A 111 3.85 -1.90 10.54
C PHE A 111 3.98 -1.39 11.98
N LYS A 112 3.91 -2.28 12.97
CA LYS A 112 4.06 -1.88 14.38
C LYS A 112 5.42 -1.27 14.66
N LYS A 113 6.48 -1.75 14.03
CA LYS A 113 7.82 -1.16 14.16
C LYS A 113 7.86 0.27 13.62
N LEU A 114 6.95 0.64 12.76
CA LEU A 114 6.86 1.99 12.19
C LEU A 114 5.91 2.90 12.96
N GLY A 115 5.31 2.40 14.06
CA GLY A 115 4.42 3.18 14.89
C GLY A 115 2.93 2.92 14.70
N PHE A 116 2.57 1.98 13.85
CA PHE A 116 1.18 1.56 13.71
C PHE A 116 0.78 0.70 14.90
N VAL A 117 -0.52 0.71 15.23
CA VAL A 117 -1.06 -0.11 16.31
C VAL A 117 -2.21 -0.96 15.77
N ASP A 118 -2.51 -2.06 16.43
CA ASP A 118 -3.63 -2.91 16.05
C ASP A 118 -4.95 -2.16 16.17
N ILE A 119 -5.85 -2.43 15.23
CA ILE A 119 -7.23 -1.95 15.29
C ILE A 119 -8.14 -3.10 14.86
N ASP A 120 -9.35 -3.14 15.43
CA ASP A 120 -10.35 -4.12 15.01
C ASP A 120 -10.86 -3.70 13.62
N LYS A 121 -10.94 -4.66 12.69
CA LYS A 121 -11.48 -4.41 11.34
C LYS A 121 -12.87 -3.81 11.39
N SER A 122 -13.70 -4.20 12.34
CA SER A 122 -15.06 -3.68 12.49
C SER A 122 -15.11 -2.19 12.83
N SER A 123 -13.99 -1.63 13.30
CA SER A 123 -13.88 -0.20 13.60
C SER A 123 -13.65 0.65 12.36
N LEU A 124 -13.36 0.04 11.21
CA LEU A 124 -13.11 0.76 9.97
C LEU A 124 -14.44 1.06 9.26
N PRO A 125 -14.57 2.22 8.58
CA PRO A 125 -15.80 2.56 7.86
C PRO A 125 -16.16 1.52 6.80
N GLN A 126 -17.44 1.26 6.61
CA GLN A 126 -17.93 0.25 5.65
C GLN A 126 -17.47 0.52 4.22
N LYS A 127 -17.32 1.77 3.82
CA LYS A 127 -16.92 2.12 2.45
C LYS A 127 -15.51 1.65 2.08
N ILE A 128 -14.66 1.34 3.05
CA ILE A 128 -13.33 0.77 2.77
C ILE A 128 -13.43 -0.69 2.35
N TRP A 129 -14.57 -1.35 2.63
CA TRP A 129 -14.77 -2.78 2.36
C TRP A 129 -15.01 -3.08 0.87
N GLY A 130 -15.06 -2.06 0.00
CA GLY A 130 -15.23 -2.26 -1.44
C GLY A 130 -14.20 -3.23 -2.03
N ASP A 131 -12.92 -3.07 -1.67
CA ASP A 131 -11.86 -3.97 -2.12
C ASP A 131 -12.01 -5.36 -1.51
N CYS A 132 -12.42 -5.43 -0.25
CA CYS A 132 -12.64 -6.71 0.44
C CYS A 132 -13.76 -7.52 -0.20
N LEU A 133 -14.84 -6.86 -0.63
CA LEU A 133 -15.94 -7.52 -1.32
C LEU A 133 -15.50 -8.16 -2.65
N ARG A 134 -14.47 -7.60 -3.29
CA ARG A 134 -13.90 -8.16 -4.52
C ARG A 134 -12.80 -9.19 -4.27
N CYS A 135 -12.38 -9.34 -3.02
CA CYS A 135 -11.34 -10.28 -2.65
C CYS A 135 -11.94 -11.67 -2.45
N HIS A 136 -11.31 -12.70 -3.01
CA HIS A 136 -11.80 -14.07 -2.88
C HIS A 136 -11.75 -14.61 -1.45
N LYS A 137 -11.03 -13.94 -0.54
CA LYS A 137 -10.96 -14.32 0.88
C LYS A 137 -12.10 -13.77 1.72
N PHE A 138 -12.88 -12.83 1.17
CA PHE A 138 -14.01 -12.27 1.89
C PHE A 138 -15.13 -13.32 2.07
N PRO A 139 -15.79 -13.41 3.25
CA PRO A 139 -15.60 -12.60 4.47
C PRO A 139 -14.58 -13.16 5.47
N GLU A 140 -13.90 -14.24 5.15
CA GLU A 140 -12.97 -14.93 6.03
C GLU A 140 -11.52 -14.47 5.86
N CYS A 141 -11.33 -13.19 5.60
CA CYS A 141 -10.01 -12.61 5.44
C CYS A 141 -9.21 -12.71 6.74
N ASP A 142 -7.99 -13.25 6.64
CA ASP A 142 -7.07 -13.42 7.76
C ASP A 142 -6.05 -12.30 7.92
N GLU A 143 -6.17 -11.22 7.13
CA GLU A 143 -5.33 -10.04 7.29
C GLU A 143 -5.62 -9.30 8.60
N HIS A 144 -4.59 -8.67 9.13
CA HIS A 144 -4.68 -7.83 10.32
C HIS A 144 -4.87 -6.37 9.91
N ALA A 145 -5.66 -5.63 10.69
CA ALA A 145 -5.81 -4.19 10.50
C ALA A 145 -4.90 -3.45 11.48
N VAL A 146 -4.16 -2.49 10.97
CA VAL A 146 -3.30 -1.61 11.77
C VAL A 146 -3.57 -0.17 11.39
N ILE A 147 -3.36 0.77 12.32
CA ILE A 147 -3.64 2.18 12.13
C ILE A 147 -2.52 3.03 12.71
N PHE A 148 -2.26 4.16 12.05
CA PHE A 148 -1.31 5.17 12.48
C PHE A 148 -2.04 6.50 12.63
N ASN A 149 -1.89 7.15 13.78
CA ASN A 149 -2.49 8.47 14.03
C ASN A 149 -1.42 9.55 13.82
N LEU A 150 -1.70 10.45 12.91
CA LEU A 150 -0.79 11.56 12.58
C LEU A 150 -0.97 12.74 13.53
#